data_78514c2a15c8d6de42a6d1e5d86f3002
#
_entry.id   78514c2a15c8d6de42a6d1e5d86f3002
#
_cell.length_a   1.000
_cell.length_b   1.000
_cell.length_c   1.000
_cell.angle_alpha   90.00
_cell.angle_beta   90.00
_cell.angle_gamma   90.00
#
_symmetry.space_group_name_H-M   'P 1'
#
loop_
_entity.id
_entity.type
_entity.pdbx_description
1 polymer ?
#
loop_
_entity_poly.entity_id
_entity_poly.type
_entity_poly.pdbx_seq_one_letter_code
_entity_poly.pdbx_strand_id
1 'polypeptide(L)'
;MWVAGMKPRAMQMYSRGMEGRWWHVVSRVVDRRFVFGQVEREKFSELMRRVERFSGVEVVTWTILSNHFHIVLHVPEMPEGGISEEEFWERLTALYGREGVADILWEMEEMRKVNPGATGELLVQAYRERFLRRMHDLSQFMKTLLQRFTMWFNGRHERVGRLWESRFKSLLIEGEWGCVMAVAAYVDLNAVRAGLVEDPKDYRWCGYAEAVAGKAVARRGLTGLYDHRQRAGAEEEEGEPPLIQPTWRKVSQAYRQLLYGIGSQSKVSAEGKELRRVIPGAQVAAVMAKEGALSLPELLRHRVRYFTDGAVLGSRGYVDEMFQAKRGFFGEKRRSGARKMRGGQWEELFCLRDLQQNKKLPNL
;
A
#
# COMPACT_ATOMS: atom_id res chain seq x y z
N MET A 1 -10.14 29.14 -12.38
CA MET A 1 -11.23 28.93 -11.40
C MET A 1 -10.80 27.84 -10.44
N TRP A 2 -10.28 28.21 -9.26
CA TRP A 2 -9.78 27.32 -8.24
C TRP A 2 -10.95 26.63 -7.57
N VAL A 3 -11.03 25.31 -7.66
CA VAL A 3 -12.02 24.53 -6.92
C VAL A 3 -11.67 24.58 -5.43
N ALA A 4 -12.40 25.41 -4.71
CA ALA A 4 -12.36 25.47 -3.25
C ALA A 4 -12.70 24.09 -2.69
N GLY A 5 -11.78 23.48 -1.91
CA GLY A 5 -12.04 22.24 -1.19
C GLY A 5 -10.96 21.16 -1.24
N MET A 6 -9.86 21.36 -1.96
CA MET A 6 -8.76 20.39 -1.94
C MET A 6 -7.89 20.59 -0.69
N LYS A 7 -8.12 19.75 0.32
CA LYS A 7 -7.34 19.71 1.55
C LYS A 7 -5.94 19.19 1.27
N PRO A 8 -4.86 19.86 1.75
CA PRO A 8 -3.51 19.38 1.56
C PRO A 8 -3.34 18.01 2.25
N ARG A 9 -2.58 17.14 1.61
CA ARG A 9 -2.19 15.85 2.19
C ARG A 9 -1.14 16.09 3.27
N ALA A 10 -1.58 16.37 4.49
CA ALA A 10 -0.69 16.65 5.60
C ALA A 10 0.42 15.60 5.73
N MET A 11 0.12 14.33 5.45
CA MET A 11 1.06 13.21 5.59
C MET A 11 2.02 13.04 4.40
N GLN A 12 1.68 13.48 3.19
CA GLN A 12 2.59 13.41 2.05
C GLN A 12 3.73 14.44 2.09
N MET A 13 3.56 15.53 2.82
CA MET A 13 4.65 16.51 3.04
C MET A 13 5.78 15.94 3.90
N TYR A 14 5.58 14.82 4.61
CA TYR A 14 6.63 14.11 5.31
C TYR A 14 7.58 13.34 4.41
N SER A 15 7.25 13.19 3.13
CA SER A 15 7.97 12.29 2.25
C SER A 15 9.34 12.80 1.77
N ARG A 16 9.83 13.91 2.22
CA ARG A 16 11.19 14.36 1.91
C ARG A 16 12.09 14.13 3.12
N GLY A 17 12.99 13.16 3.04
CA GLY A 17 14.09 12.98 3.97
C GLY A 17 13.98 11.86 5.01
N MET A 18 13.24 10.80 4.74
CA MET A 18 13.27 9.55 5.52
C MET A 18 13.34 8.36 4.57
N GLU A 19 14.21 7.41 4.84
CA GLU A 19 14.39 6.16 4.10
C GLU A 19 13.10 5.37 3.93
N GLY A 20 12.98 4.65 2.85
CA GLY A 20 11.90 3.84 2.32
C GLY A 20 10.61 3.74 3.15
N ARG A 21 9.48 4.26 2.64
CA ARG A 21 8.24 4.39 3.42
C ARG A 21 7.19 3.40 3.03
N TRP A 22 6.49 2.93 4.05
CA TRP A 22 5.41 1.97 3.93
C TRP A 22 4.06 2.67 4.04
N TRP A 23 3.15 2.31 3.15
CA TRP A 23 1.85 2.94 3.07
C TRP A 23 0.75 1.91 2.86
N HIS A 24 -0.35 2.08 3.56
CA HIS A 24 -1.61 1.46 3.19
C HIS A 24 -2.49 2.50 2.53
N VAL A 25 -2.92 2.24 1.30
CA VAL A 25 -3.81 3.13 0.55
C VAL A 25 -5.14 2.47 0.25
N VAL A 26 -6.19 3.30 0.31
CA VAL A 26 -7.57 2.88 0.06
C VAL A 26 -8.23 3.92 -0.84
N SER A 27 -8.91 3.48 -1.88
CA SER A 27 -9.80 4.35 -2.66
C SER A 27 -11.12 3.64 -2.95
N ARG A 28 -12.17 4.44 -3.00
CA ARG A 28 -13.55 3.95 -3.16
C ARG A 28 -14.21 4.61 -4.35
N VAL A 29 -15.06 3.85 -5.02
CA VAL A 29 -15.89 4.33 -6.12
C VAL A 29 -16.99 5.26 -5.57
N VAL A 30 -17.30 6.30 -6.34
CA VAL A 30 -18.38 7.24 -6.04
C VAL A 30 -19.71 6.50 -5.85
N ASP A 31 -20.54 6.97 -4.91
CA ASP A 31 -21.82 6.37 -4.54
C ASP A 31 -21.73 4.89 -4.12
N ARG A 32 -20.53 4.39 -3.83
CA ARG A 32 -20.23 3.00 -3.46
C ARG A 32 -20.73 1.97 -4.50
N ARG A 33 -20.82 2.38 -5.76
CA ARG A 33 -21.26 1.51 -6.85
C ARG A 33 -20.34 0.32 -7.01
N PHE A 34 -20.91 -0.84 -7.32
CA PHE A 34 -20.18 -2.07 -7.60
C PHE A 34 -19.70 -2.09 -9.06
N VAL A 35 -18.59 -1.38 -9.32
CA VAL A 35 -18.04 -1.23 -10.67
C VAL A 35 -16.94 -2.24 -10.99
N PHE A 36 -16.37 -2.89 -9.98
CA PHE A 36 -15.33 -3.87 -10.19
C PHE A 36 -15.93 -5.26 -10.46
N GLY A 37 -16.31 -5.49 -11.70
CA GLY A 37 -16.54 -6.83 -12.23
C GLY A 37 -15.22 -7.58 -12.46
N GLN A 38 -15.25 -8.73 -13.12
CA GLN A 38 -14.07 -9.53 -13.41
C GLN A 38 -13.09 -8.77 -14.31
N VAL A 39 -13.60 -8.20 -15.40
CA VAL A 39 -12.80 -7.47 -16.40
C VAL A 39 -12.16 -6.22 -15.80
N GLU A 40 -12.90 -5.50 -14.95
CA GLU A 40 -12.43 -4.29 -14.30
C GLU A 40 -11.31 -4.59 -13.28
N ARG A 41 -11.43 -5.69 -12.53
CA ARG A 41 -10.38 -6.13 -11.59
C ARG A 41 -9.11 -6.57 -12.33
N GLU A 42 -9.25 -7.33 -13.44
CA GLU A 42 -8.11 -7.70 -14.27
C GLU A 42 -7.40 -6.47 -14.81
N LYS A 43 -8.17 -5.51 -15.36
CA LYS A 43 -7.59 -4.27 -15.91
C LYS A 43 -6.94 -3.42 -14.85
N PHE A 44 -7.54 -3.31 -13.66
CA PHE A 44 -6.96 -2.56 -12.56
C PHE A 44 -5.64 -3.19 -12.10
N SER A 45 -5.58 -4.51 -11.93
CA SER A 45 -4.36 -5.21 -11.54
C SER A 45 -3.26 -5.11 -12.61
N GLU A 46 -3.60 -5.22 -13.89
CA GLU A 46 -2.67 -4.97 -15.00
C GLU A 46 -2.06 -3.56 -14.93
N LEU A 47 -2.93 -2.53 -14.82
CA LEU A 47 -2.48 -1.14 -14.73
C LEU A 47 -1.64 -0.90 -13.48
N MET A 48 -2.01 -1.48 -12.34
CA MET A 48 -1.24 -1.38 -11.10
C MET A 48 0.18 -1.92 -11.30
N ARG A 49 0.34 -3.09 -11.91
CA ARG A 49 1.66 -3.68 -12.20
C ARG A 49 2.46 -2.87 -13.23
N ARG A 50 1.81 -2.22 -14.19
CA ARG A 50 2.49 -1.30 -15.12
C ARG A 50 2.98 -0.03 -14.43
N VAL A 51 2.15 0.55 -13.56
CA VAL A 51 2.51 1.76 -12.81
C VAL A 51 3.58 1.45 -11.76
N GLU A 52 3.54 0.27 -11.13
CA GLU A 52 4.59 -0.23 -10.23
C GLU A 52 5.95 -0.22 -10.92
N ARG A 53 6.07 -0.88 -12.08
CA ARG A 53 7.32 -0.94 -12.85
C ARG A 53 7.80 0.45 -13.31
N PHE A 54 6.88 1.32 -13.69
CA PHE A 54 7.23 2.69 -14.10
C PHE A 54 7.74 3.52 -12.94
N SER A 55 7.06 3.46 -11.80
CA SER A 55 7.29 4.41 -10.71
C SER A 55 8.42 4.00 -9.76
N GLY A 56 8.86 2.75 -9.77
CA GLY A 56 9.75 2.21 -8.76
C GLY A 56 9.12 2.07 -7.37
N VAL A 57 7.81 2.29 -7.26
CA VAL A 57 7.03 1.98 -6.04
C VAL A 57 6.72 0.50 -6.03
N GLU A 58 6.95 -0.16 -4.92
CA GLU A 58 6.78 -1.60 -4.76
C GLU A 58 5.39 -1.94 -4.18
N VAL A 59 4.64 -2.80 -4.85
CA VAL A 59 3.36 -3.31 -4.37
C VAL A 59 3.61 -4.56 -3.52
N VAL A 60 3.42 -4.42 -2.21
CA VAL A 60 3.63 -5.49 -1.23
C VAL A 60 2.51 -6.51 -1.26
N THR A 61 1.29 -6.03 -1.07
CA THR A 61 0.06 -6.80 -1.25
C THR A 61 -1.12 -5.89 -1.56
N TRP A 62 -2.22 -6.47 -2.01
CA TRP A 62 -3.38 -5.71 -2.46
C TRP A 62 -4.65 -6.57 -2.45
N THR A 63 -5.80 -5.93 -2.37
CA THR A 63 -7.11 -6.58 -2.54
C THR A 63 -8.08 -5.63 -3.24
N ILE A 64 -8.72 -6.10 -4.32
CA ILE A 64 -9.75 -5.35 -5.05
C ILE A 64 -11.11 -5.98 -4.75
N LEU A 65 -11.98 -5.24 -4.08
CA LEU A 65 -13.37 -5.61 -3.83
C LEU A 65 -14.29 -5.02 -4.92
N SER A 66 -15.61 -5.20 -4.77
CA SER A 66 -16.58 -4.75 -5.79
C SER A 66 -16.66 -3.23 -5.99
N ASN A 67 -16.31 -2.43 -4.98
CA ASN A 67 -16.45 -0.96 -5.03
C ASN A 67 -15.28 -0.19 -4.40
N HIS A 68 -14.24 -0.86 -3.96
CA HIS A 68 -13.04 -0.25 -3.41
C HIS A 68 -11.88 -1.23 -3.46
N PHE A 69 -10.68 -0.70 -3.24
CA PHE A 69 -9.48 -1.50 -3.14
C PHE A 69 -8.60 -1.04 -1.97
N HIS A 70 -7.74 -1.95 -1.56
CA HIS A 70 -6.68 -1.73 -0.60
C HIS A 70 -5.35 -2.14 -1.21
N ILE A 71 -4.29 -1.36 -1.01
CA ILE A 71 -2.93 -1.70 -1.44
C ILE A 71 -1.97 -1.33 -0.33
N VAL A 72 -1.04 -2.22 -0.01
CA VAL A 72 0.14 -1.93 0.81
C VAL A 72 1.30 -1.68 -0.14
N LEU A 73 1.96 -0.55 0.04
CA LEU A 73 3.04 -0.05 -0.82
C LEU A 73 4.27 0.24 0.00
N HIS A 74 5.43 -0.09 -0.56
CA HIS A 74 6.70 0.47 -0.17
C HIS A 74 7.12 1.50 -1.22
N VAL A 75 7.53 2.67 -0.79
CA VAL A 75 8.02 3.76 -1.66
C VAL A 75 9.49 3.97 -1.36
N PRO A 76 10.41 3.29 -2.07
CA PRO A 76 11.84 3.49 -1.90
C PRO A 76 12.23 4.93 -2.19
N GLU A 77 13.32 5.40 -1.61
CA GLU A 77 13.92 6.66 -2.02
C GLU A 77 14.46 6.59 -3.44
N MET A 78 14.53 7.74 -4.10
CA MET A 78 15.24 7.83 -5.36
C MET A 78 16.72 7.55 -5.09
N PRO A 79 17.38 6.64 -5.84
CA PRO A 79 18.80 6.36 -5.65
C PRO A 79 19.65 7.62 -5.71
N GLU A 80 20.70 7.69 -4.90
CA GLU A 80 21.72 8.71 -5.03
C GLU A 80 22.31 8.67 -6.44
N GLY A 81 22.33 9.76 -7.17
CA GLY A 81 22.71 9.78 -8.59
C GLY A 81 21.58 9.50 -9.59
N GLY A 82 20.36 9.25 -9.09
CA GLY A 82 19.19 9.00 -9.93
C GLY A 82 19.13 7.57 -10.48
N ILE A 83 18.35 7.35 -11.53
CA ILE A 83 18.23 6.09 -12.24
C ILE A 83 19.09 6.12 -13.51
N SER A 84 19.60 4.94 -13.92
CA SER A 84 20.37 4.82 -15.16
C SER A 84 19.53 5.13 -16.39
N GLU A 85 20.21 5.42 -17.50
CA GLU A 85 19.54 5.66 -18.80
C GLU A 85 18.73 4.43 -19.24
N GLU A 86 19.31 3.24 -19.09
CA GLU A 86 18.66 1.98 -19.43
C GLU A 86 17.39 1.77 -18.58
N GLU A 87 17.48 1.94 -17.27
CA GLU A 87 16.36 1.83 -16.35
C GLU A 87 15.27 2.88 -16.65
N PHE A 88 15.64 4.10 -17.03
CA PHE A 88 14.69 5.13 -17.41
C PHE A 88 13.82 4.68 -18.60
N TRP A 89 14.43 4.14 -19.66
CA TRP A 89 13.70 3.68 -20.84
C TRP A 89 12.89 2.40 -20.55
N GLU A 90 13.38 1.47 -19.75
CA GLU A 90 12.61 0.31 -19.31
C GLU A 90 11.35 0.72 -18.54
N ARG A 91 11.48 1.65 -17.61
CA ARG A 91 10.36 2.19 -16.83
C ARG A 91 9.33 2.90 -17.72
N LEU A 92 9.77 3.70 -18.67
CA LEU A 92 8.86 4.34 -19.64
C LEU A 92 8.14 3.28 -20.49
N THR A 93 8.87 2.29 -20.98
CA THR A 93 8.31 1.21 -21.79
C THR A 93 7.25 0.42 -21.01
N ALA A 94 7.44 0.19 -19.72
CA ALA A 94 6.46 -0.47 -18.88
C ALA A 94 5.11 0.25 -18.83
N LEU A 95 5.12 1.59 -18.85
CA LEU A 95 3.89 2.39 -18.74
C LEU A 95 3.30 2.79 -20.09
N TYR A 96 4.14 3.19 -21.05
CA TYR A 96 3.71 3.76 -22.34
C TYR A 96 3.74 2.75 -23.48
N GLY A 97 4.44 1.63 -23.32
CA GLY A 97 4.69 0.68 -24.39
C GLY A 97 5.76 1.18 -25.37
N ARG A 98 6.10 0.37 -26.36
CA ARG A 98 7.12 0.72 -27.37
C ARG A 98 6.71 1.91 -28.23
N GLU A 99 5.45 1.97 -28.65
CA GLU A 99 4.91 3.07 -29.45
C GLU A 99 4.99 4.39 -28.69
N GLY A 100 4.47 4.45 -27.46
CA GLY A 100 4.54 5.68 -26.67
C GLY A 100 5.96 6.12 -26.30
N VAL A 101 6.92 5.19 -26.22
CA VAL A 101 8.35 5.54 -26.07
C VAL A 101 8.91 6.11 -27.38
N ALA A 102 8.51 5.58 -28.53
CA ALA A 102 8.89 6.14 -29.84
C ALA A 102 8.38 7.58 -30.00
N ASP A 103 7.15 7.87 -29.58
CA ASP A 103 6.61 9.24 -29.59
C ASP A 103 7.43 10.17 -28.68
N ILE A 104 7.79 9.72 -27.49
CA ILE A 104 8.62 10.48 -26.53
C ILE A 104 10.01 10.77 -27.14
N LEU A 105 10.63 9.79 -27.78
CA LEU A 105 11.92 9.96 -28.43
C LEU A 105 11.82 10.95 -29.60
N TRP A 106 10.77 10.83 -30.39
CA TRP A 106 10.51 11.77 -31.49
C TRP A 106 10.32 13.22 -30.99
N GLU A 107 9.54 13.41 -29.90
CA GLU A 107 9.37 14.73 -29.28
C GLU A 107 10.72 15.32 -28.81
N MET A 108 11.59 14.50 -28.21
CA MET A 108 12.92 14.93 -27.77
C MET A 108 13.81 15.35 -28.97
N GLU A 109 13.75 14.59 -30.05
CA GLU A 109 14.51 14.90 -31.24
C GLU A 109 14.02 16.19 -31.91
N GLU A 110 12.71 16.41 -31.97
CA GLU A 110 12.15 17.67 -32.49
C GLU A 110 12.54 18.87 -31.61
N MET A 111 12.60 18.70 -30.26
CA MET A 111 13.11 19.77 -29.38
C MET A 111 14.55 20.17 -29.72
N ARG A 112 15.43 19.20 -30.04
CA ARG A 112 16.81 19.43 -30.43
C ARG A 112 16.90 20.12 -31.80
N LYS A 113 16.09 19.70 -32.79
CA LYS A 113 16.07 20.27 -34.14
C LYS A 113 15.61 21.72 -34.15
N VAL A 114 14.51 22.01 -33.39
CA VAL A 114 13.94 23.36 -33.33
C VAL A 114 14.83 24.30 -32.51
N ASN A 115 15.55 23.79 -31.53
CA ASN A 115 16.41 24.56 -30.64
C ASN A 115 17.82 23.95 -30.60
N PRO A 116 18.66 24.21 -31.61
CA PRO A 116 19.97 23.59 -31.66
C PRO A 116 20.91 24.06 -30.55
N GLY A 117 21.81 23.16 -30.13
CA GLY A 117 22.81 23.42 -29.10
C GLY A 117 22.29 23.30 -27.66
N ALA A 118 22.85 24.06 -26.74
CA ALA A 118 22.59 23.96 -25.31
C ALA A 118 21.12 24.16 -24.93
N THR A 119 20.38 24.99 -25.65
CA THR A 119 18.97 25.25 -25.41
C THR A 119 18.13 24.00 -25.66
N GLY A 120 18.36 23.27 -26.72
CA GLY A 120 17.65 22.00 -27.00
C GLY A 120 17.91 20.94 -25.96
N GLU A 121 19.15 20.80 -25.51
CA GLU A 121 19.48 19.84 -24.43
C GLU A 121 18.81 20.19 -23.10
N LEU A 122 18.75 21.47 -22.75
CA LEU A 122 18.01 21.93 -21.57
C LEU A 122 16.52 21.62 -21.66
N LEU A 123 15.90 21.78 -22.82
CA LEU A 123 14.50 21.45 -23.06
C LEU A 123 14.26 19.94 -22.93
N VAL A 124 15.13 19.14 -23.53
CA VAL A 124 15.07 17.67 -23.42
C VAL A 124 15.23 17.22 -21.95
N GLN A 125 16.17 17.80 -21.21
CA GLN A 125 16.35 17.50 -19.81
C GLN A 125 15.11 17.88 -18.98
N ALA A 126 14.54 19.07 -19.20
CA ALA A 126 13.31 19.50 -18.54
C ALA A 126 12.11 18.60 -18.89
N TYR A 127 12.06 18.09 -20.11
CA TYR A 127 11.05 17.13 -20.55
C TYR A 127 11.21 15.77 -19.84
N ARG A 128 12.43 15.26 -19.75
CA ARG A 128 12.75 14.03 -18.99
C ARG A 128 12.38 14.15 -17.52
N GLU A 129 12.68 15.30 -16.92
CA GLU A 129 12.38 15.57 -15.50
C GLU A 129 10.88 15.44 -15.19
N ARG A 130 9.99 15.67 -16.15
CA ARG A 130 8.54 15.45 -16.00
C ARG A 130 8.19 13.99 -15.73
N PHE A 131 8.97 13.04 -16.25
CA PHE A 131 8.81 11.61 -15.99
C PHE A 131 9.45 11.21 -14.66
N LEU A 132 10.68 11.67 -14.41
CA LEU A 132 11.44 11.38 -13.19
C LEU A 132 10.69 11.82 -11.93
N ARG A 133 10.07 13.00 -11.91
CA ARG A 133 9.23 13.50 -10.80
C ARG A 133 8.01 12.63 -10.50
N ARG A 134 7.67 11.70 -11.36
CA ARG A 134 6.56 10.78 -11.17
C ARG A 134 7.00 9.44 -10.60
N MET A 135 8.30 9.24 -10.45
CA MET A 135 8.90 8.04 -9.87
C MET A 135 9.14 8.25 -8.39
N HIS A 136 9.21 7.17 -7.64
CA HIS A 136 9.43 7.17 -6.17
C HIS A 136 8.50 8.13 -5.38
N ASP A 137 7.28 8.34 -5.86
CA ASP A 137 6.27 9.21 -5.24
C ASP A 137 4.91 8.52 -5.16
N LEU A 138 4.40 8.39 -3.93
CA LEU A 138 3.10 7.78 -3.66
C LEU A 138 1.95 8.50 -4.38
N SER A 139 1.99 9.84 -4.42
CA SER A 139 0.92 10.64 -5.02
C SER A 139 0.85 10.45 -6.51
N GLN A 140 2.01 10.41 -7.14
CA GLN A 140 2.12 10.24 -8.59
C GLN A 140 1.78 8.80 -8.99
N PHE A 141 2.18 7.80 -8.19
CA PHE A 141 1.75 6.42 -8.36
C PHE A 141 0.21 6.34 -8.36
N MET A 142 -0.41 6.82 -7.30
CA MET A 142 -1.87 6.76 -7.16
C MET A 142 -2.60 7.62 -8.21
N LYS A 143 -2.09 8.81 -8.51
CA LYS A 143 -2.66 9.66 -9.57
C LYS A 143 -2.63 8.95 -10.92
N THR A 144 -1.49 8.37 -11.28
CA THR A 144 -1.32 7.67 -12.56
C THR A 144 -2.24 6.45 -12.66
N LEU A 145 -2.28 5.63 -11.62
CA LEU A 145 -3.13 4.44 -11.56
C LEU A 145 -4.62 4.79 -11.68
N LEU A 146 -5.10 5.69 -10.81
CA LEU A 146 -6.52 6.06 -10.76
C LEU A 146 -6.98 6.77 -12.02
N GLN A 147 -6.16 7.65 -12.59
CA GLN A 147 -6.46 8.36 -13.83
C GLN A 147 -6.55 7.41 -15.02
N ARG A 148 -5.54 6.54 -15.22
CA ARG A 148 -5.54 5.56 -16.33
C ARG A 148 -6.70 4.59 -16.22
N PHE A 149 -7.00 4.10 -15.04
CA PHE A 149 -8.14 3.23 -14.83
C PHE A 149 -9.47 3.96 -15.12
N THR A 150 -9.62 5.21 -14.66
CA THR A 150 -10.83 6.00 -14.93
C THR A 150 -11.04 6.24 -16.42
N MET A 151 -9.97 6.60 -17.15
CA MET A 151 -10.05 6.80 -18.61
C MET A 151 -10.49 5.52 -19.32
N TRP A 152 -9.85 4.38 -19.00
CA TRP A 152 -10.21 3.10 -19.57
C TRP A 152 -11.65 2.69 -19.22
N PHE A 153 -12.04 2.83 -17.94
CA PHE A 153 -13.38 2.47 -17.47
C PHE A 153 -14.46 3.33 -18.13
N ASN A 154 -14.26 4.65 -18.20
CA ASN A 154 -15.21 5.56 -18.83
C ASN A 154 -15.34 5.27 -20.33
N GLY A 155 -14.24 5.03 -21.04
CA GLY A 155 -14.28 4.65 -22.46
C GLY A 155 -15.01 3.33 -22.71
N ARG A 156 -14.75 2.31 -21.86
CA ARG A 156 -15.40 1.00 -21.98
C ARG A 156 -16.90 1.03 -21.71
N HIS A 157 -17.33 1.85 -20.75
CA HIS A 157 -18.72 1.91 -20.27
C HIS A 157 -19.46 3.15 -20.77
N GLU A 158 -18.93 3.83 -21.79
CA GLU A 158 -19.52 5.05 -22.40
C GLU A 158 -19.93 6.10 -21.37
N ARG A 159 -19.05 6.32 -20.35
CA ARG A 159 -19.29 7.23 -19.25
C ARG A 159 -18.39 8.45 -19.32
N VAL A 160 -18.85 9.52 -18.68
CA VAL A 160 -18.08 10.74 -18.44
C VAL A 160 -18.00 11.05 -16.95
N GLY A 161 -17.01 11.84 -16.55
CA GLY A 161 -16.88 12.32 -15.20
C GLY A 161 -16.04 11.44 -14.28
N ARG A 162 -16.05 11.77 -12.99
CA ARG A 162 -15.21 11.11 -11.99
C ARG A 162 -15.75 9.72 -11.62
N LEU A 163 -14.82 8.82 -11.34
CA LEU A 163 -15.13 7.47 -10.87
C LEU A 163 -14.97 7.32 -9.36
N TRP A 164 -14.08 8.10 -8.75
CA TRP A 164 -13.69 7.96 -7.34
C TRP A 164 -14.44 8.95 -6.45
N GLU A 165 -14.89 8.48 -5.27
CA GLU A 165 -15.64 9.26 -4.27
C GLU A 165 -14.86 10.50 -3.82
N SER A 166 -13.55 10.31 -3.57
CA SER A 166 -12.64 11.35 -3.13
C SER A 166 -11.21 11.02 -3.53
N ARG A 167 -10.24 11.83 -3.07
CA ARG A 167 -8.85 11.40 -3.11
C ARG A 167 -8.67 10.13 -2.28
N PHE A 168 -7.69 9.29 -2.66
CA PHE A 168 -7.38 8.10 -1.88
C PHE A 168 -6.99 8.47 -0.43
N LYS A 169 -7.30 7.59 0.50
CA LYS A 169 -6.81 7.64 1.87
C LYS A 169 -5.46 6.94 1.94
N SER A 170 -4.57 7.43 2.78
CA SER A 170 -3.27 6.80 3.04
C SER A 170 -2.99 6.78 4.54
N LEU A 171 -2.49 5.66 5.00
CA LEU A 171 -1.97 5.41 6.33
C LEU A 171 -0.46 5.19 6.20
N LEU A 172 0.34 6.01 6.86
CA LEU A 172 1.79 5.79 6.99
C LEU A 172 2.02 4.69 8.01
N ILE A 173 2.84 3.71 7.67
CA ILE A 173 3.16 2.57 8.51
C ILE A 173 4.64 2.67 8.86
N GLU A 174 5.00 2.47 10.13
CA GLU A 174 6.38 2.26 10.53
C GLU A 174 6.97 1.05 9.80
N GLY A 175 8.20 1.18 9.29
CA GLY A 175 8.87 0.12 8.53
C GLY A 175 9.25 -1.12 9.35
N GLU A 176 8.82 -1.17 10.62
CA GLU A 176 9.00 -2.32 11.48
C GLU A 176 8.13 -3.50 10.96
N TRP A 177 8.73 -4.69 10.96
CA TRP A 177 8.14 -5.88 10.33
C TRP A 177 6.74 -6.23 10.85
N GLY A 178 6.54 -6.20 12.17
CA GLY A 178 5.25 -6.53 12.79
C GLY A 178 4.14 -5.58 12.36
N CYS A 179 4.45 -4.27 12.24
CA CYS A 179 3.52 -3.24 11.80
C CYS A 179 3.07 -3.47 10.35
N VAL A 180 4.03 -3.67 9.45
CA VAL A 180 3.72 -3.84 8.01
C VAL A 180 2.99 -5.16 7.76
N MET A 181 3.42 -6.24 8.42
CA MET A 181 2.79 -7.56 8.32
C MET A 181 1.33 -7.55 8.82
N ALA A 182 1.05 -6.87 9.93
CA ALA A 182 -0.31 -6.74 10.45
C ALA A 182 -1.23 -6.02 9.44
N VAL A 183 -0.75 -4.96 8.80
CA VAL A 183 -1.52 -4.24 7.78
C VAL A 183 -1.64 -5.06 6.49
N ALA A 184 -0.59 -5.77 6.07
CA ALA A 184 -0.62 -6.65 4.91
C ALA A 184 -1.66 -7.78 5.10
N ALA A 185 -1.63 -8.46 6.24
CA ALA A 185 -2.61 -9.49 6.59
C ALA A 185 -4.04 -8.92 6.66
N TYR A 186 -4.21 -7.71 7.23
CA TYR A 186 -5.50 -7.02 7.18
C TYR A 186 -5.98 -6.78 5.76
N VAL A 187 -5.10 -6.40 4.83
CA VAL A 187 -5.46 -6.16 3.42
C VAL A 187 -5.87 -7.47 2.75
N ASP A 188 -5.12 -8.55 2.91
CA ASP A 188 -5.44 -9.84 2.29
C ASP A 188 -6.72 -10.48 2.88
N LEU A 189 -7.02 -10.25 4.15
CA LEU A 189 -8.27 -10.71 4.79
C LEU A 189 -9.52 -9.88 4.40
N ASN A 190 -9.41 -8.85 3.55
CA ASN A 190 -10.59 -8.06 3.16
C ASN A 190 -11.66 -8.90 2.46
N ALA A 191 -11.27 -9.83 1.58
CA ALA A 191 -12.20 -10.71 0.89
C ALA A 191 -12.92 -11.67 1.86
N VAL A 192 -12.21 -12.16 2.89
CA VAL A 192 -12.78 -13.00 3.96
C VAL A 192 -13.77 -12.18 4.79
N ARG A 193 -13.42 -10.95 5.18
CA ARG A 193 -14.33 -10.05 5.92
C ARG A 193 -15.57 -9.65 5.12
N ALA A 194 -15.44 -9.60 3.80
CA ALA A 194 -16.56 -9.34 2.89
C ALA A 194 -17.44 -10.59 2.65
N GLY A 195 -17.08 -11.75 3.21
CA GLY A 195 -17.80 -13.01 3.04
C GLY A 195 -17.68 -13.59 1.63
N LEU A 196 -16.68 -13.18 0.85
CA LEU A 196 -16.50 -13.64 -0.53
C LEU A 196 -15.78 -14.99 -0.59
N VAL A 197 -14.87 -15.25 0.32
CA VAL A 197 -14.10 -16.50 0.45
C VAL A 197 -13.83 -16.78 1.93
N GLU A 198 -13.47 -18.01 2.25
CA GLU A 198 -13.02 -18.41 3.60
C GLU A 198 -11.51 -18.25 3.76
N ASP A 199 -10.75 -18.55 2.73
CA ASP A 199 -9.29 -18.44 2.67
C ASP A 199 -8.91 -17.35 1.64
N PRO A 200 -8.10 -16.33 1.99
CA PRO A 200 -7.70 -15.29 1.06
C PRO A 200 -6.93 -15.82 -0.16
N LYS A 201 -6.31 -17.02 -0.08
CA LYS A 201 -5.66 -17.66 -1.23
C LYS A 201 -6.64 -18.00 -2.37
N ASP A 202 -7.93 -18.17 -2.03
CA ASP A 202 -8.98 -18.53 -2.99
C ASP A 202 -9.62 -17.29 -3.65
N TYR A 203 -9.21 -16.09 -3.22
CA TYR A 203 -9.66 -14.84 -3.84
C TYR A 203 -8.65 -14.31 -4.85
N ARG A 204 -8.88 -14.60 -6.12
CA ARG A 204 -7.98 -14.29 -7.24
C ARG A 204 -7.45 -12.84 -7.26
N TRP A 205 -8.25 -11.88 -6.83
CA TRP A 205 -7.89 -10.44 -6.84
C TRP A 205 -7.33 -9.97 -5.51
N CYS A 206 -6.35 -10.71 -5.01
CA CYS A 206 -5.59 -10.34 -3.81
C CYS A 206 -4.12 -10.76 -3.98
N GLY A 207 -3.22 -9.99 -3.37
CA GLY A 207 -1.77 -10.17 -3.49
C GLY A 207 -1.30 -11.51 -2.93
N TYR A 208 -1.89 -11.96 -1.83
CA TYR A 208 -1.57 -13.26 -1.24
C TYR A 208 -1.96 -14.42 -2.18
N ALA A 209 -3.13 -14.36 -2.83
CA ALA A 209 -3.52 -15.37 -3.81
C ALA A 209 -2.56 -15.42 -5.01
N GLU A 210 -2.14 -14.26 -5.52
CA GLU A 210 -1.12 -14.18 -6.57
C GLU A 210 0.21 -14.84 -6.13
N ALA A 211 0.66 -14.59 -4.90
CA ALA A 211 1.90 -15.14 -4.36
C ALA A 211 1.82 -16.67 -4.19
N VAL A 212 0.69 -17.19 -3.69
CA VAL A 212 0.41 -18.63 -3.58
C VAL A 212 0.38 -19.28 -4.97
N ALA A 213 -0.26 -18.62 -5.96
CA ALA A 213 -0.29 -19.07 -7.35
C ALA A 213 1.08 -19.02 -8.07
N GLY A 214 2.14 -18.56 -7.41
CA GLY A 214 3.50 -18.62 -7.94
C GLY A 214 3.99 -17.34 -8.65
N LYS A 215 3.22 -16.24 -8.64
CA LYS A 215 3.64 -14.99 -9.28
C LYS A 215 4.85 -14.40 -8.57
N ALA A 216 5.99 -14.32 -9.27
CA ALA A 216 7.25 -13.85 -8.69
C ALA A 216 7.17 -12.43 -8.11
N VAL A 217 6.46 -11.51 -8.78
CA VAL A 217 6.29 -10.13 -8.30
C VAL A 217 5.54 -10.06 -6.97
N ALA A 218 4.48 -10.85 -6.79
CA ALA A 218 3.72 -10.90 -5.55
C ALA A 218 4.52 -11.56 -4.42
N ARG A 219 5.29 -12.62 -4.73
CA ARG A 219 6.20 -13.24 -3.77
C ARG A 219 7.27 -12.26 -3.32
N ARG A 220 7.88 -11.49 -4.24
CA ARG A 220 8.87 -10.45 -3.87
C ARG A 220 8.29 -9.42 -2.92
N GLY A 221 7.07 -8.94 -3.16
CA GLY A 221 6.39 -8.00 -2.25
C GLY A 221 6.33 -8.52 -0.81
N LEU A 222 5.89 -9.76 -0.61
CA LEU A 222 5.78 -10.35 0.73
C LEU A 222 7.13 -10.81 1.30
N THR A 223 8.09 -11.28 0.48
CA THR A 223 9.42 -11.66 0.95
C THR A 223 10.28 -10.45 1.28
N GLY A 224 10.13 -9.34 0.55
CA GLY A 224 10.82 -8.09 0.82
C GLY A 224 10.57 -7.54 2.23
N LEU A 225 9.40 -7.81 2.80
CA LEU A 225 9.11 -7.51 4.21
C LEU A 225 10.08 -8.21 5.18
N TYR A 226 10.52 -9.40 4.83
CA TYR A 226 11.43 -10.20 5.65
C TYR A 226 12.87 -9.70 5.56
N ASP A 227 13.28 -9.24 4.37
CA ASP A 227 14.61 -8.65 4.15
C ASP A 227 14.80 -7.37 4.94
N HIS A 228 13.77 -6.53 5.01
CA HIS A 228 13.80 -5.31 5.83
C HIS A 228 13.93 -5.61 7.32
N ARG A 229 13.33 -6.69 7.82
CA ARG A 229 13.49 -7.11 9.22
C ARG A 229 14.94 -7.46 9.55
N GLN A 230 15.63 -8.16 8.67
CA GLN A 230 17.01 -8.60 8.92
C GLN A 230 17.97 -7.40 8.88
N ARG A 231 17.74 -6.44 7.98
CA ARG A 231 18.55 -5.22 7.91
C ARG A 231 18.35 -4.28 9.11
N ALA A 232 17.14 -4.17 9.63
CA ALA A 232 16.84 -3.34 10.80
C ALA A 232 17.35 -3.93 12.13
N GLY A 233 17.66 -5.22 12.18
CA GLY A 233 18.17 -5.92 13.38
C GLY A 233 19.66 -6.28 13.34
N ALA A 234 20.34 -6.07 12.24
CA ALA A 234 21.77 -6.26 12.11
C ALA A 234 22.47 -4.93 12.44
N GLU A 235 23.04 -4.81 13.62
CA GLU A 235 24.22 -3.96 13.78
C GLU A 235 25.27 -4.53 12.82
N GLU A 236 25.82 -3.72 11.92
CA GLU A 236 26.82 -4.14 10.95
C GLU A 236 28.07 -4.60 11.72
N GLU A 237 28.14 -5.88 12.07
CA GLU A 237 29.39 -6.53 12.44
C GLU A 237 30.14 -6.86 11.15
N GLU A 238 31.27 -6.19 10.93
CA GLU A 238 32.19 -6.47 9.83
C GLU A 238 32.59 -7.97 9.84
N GLY A 239 32.08 -8.74 8.89
CA GLY A 239 32.48 -10.13 8.68
C GLY A 239 31.36 -11.18 8.68
N GLU A 240 30.08 -10.81 8.82
CA GLU A 240 29.00 -11.78 8.72
C GLU A 240 28.72 -12.22 7.27
N PRO A 241 28.42 -13.53 7.06
CA PRO A 241 28.06 -14.04 5.75
C PRO A 241 26.79 -13.35 5.22
N PRO A 242 26.66 -13.17 3.89
CA PRO A 242 25.52 -12.48 3.31
C PRO A 242 24.21 -13.11 3.78
N LEU A 243 23.31 -12.28 4.31
CA LEU A 243 22.02 -12.68 4.82
C LEU A 243 21.26 -13.53 3.79
N ILE A 244 21.01 -14.78 4.14
CA ILE A 244 20.29 -15.72 3.26
C ILE A 244 18.88 -15.17 3.09
N GLN A 245 18.53 -14.73 1.87
CA GLN A 245 17.18 -14.28 1.57
C GLN A 245 16.17 -15.35 1.97
N PRO A 246 15.14 -15.01 2.75
CA PRO A 246 14.18 -15.98 3.22
C PRO A 246 13.43 -16.57 2.02
N THR A 247 13.37 -17.88 1.95
CA THR A 247 12.61 -18.56 0.91
C THR A 247 11.11 -18.25 1.07
N TRP A 248 10.38 -18.17 -0.03
CA TRP A 248 8.92 -18.04 -0.03
C TRP A 248 8.25 -19.03 0.94
N ARG A 249 8.78 -20.23 1.07
CA ARG A 249 8.26 -21.26 2.00
C ARG A 249 8.25 -20.78 3.46
N LYS A 250 9.33 -20.17 3.93
CA LYS A 250 9.44 -19.65 5.31
C LYS A 250 8.50 -18.46 5.51
N VAL A 251 8.51 -17.52 4.57
CA VAL A 251 7.66 -16.32 4.63
C VAL A 251 6.18 -16.70 4.59
N SER A 252 5.77 -17.56 3.67
CA SER A 252 4.37 -17.99 3.55
C SER A 252 3.87 -18.72 4.79
N GLN A 253 4.71 -19.52 5.44
CA GLN A 253 4.34 -20.20 6.68
C GLN A 253 4.08 -19.20 7.82
N ALA A 254 4.98 -18.25 8.04
CA ALA A 254 4.81 -17.20 9.05
C ALA A 254 3.58 -16.32 8.75
N TYR A 255 3.38 -15.96 7.49
CA TYR A 255 2.25 -15.17 7.07
C TYR A 255 0.91 -15.91 7.25
N ARG A 256 0.87 -17.20 6.97
CA ARG A 256 -0.33 -18.02 7.25
C ARG A 256 -0.66 -18.09 8.74
N GLN A 257 0.34 -18.18 9.61
CA GLN A 257 0.10 -18.13 11.06
C GLN A 257 -0.57 -16.82 11.47
N LEU A 258 -0.18 -15.69 10.87
CA LEU A 258 -0.82 -14.40 11.11
C LEU A 258 -2.24 -14.34 10.55
N LEU A 259 -2.48 -14.88 9.33
CA LEU A 259 -3.79 -14.89 8.69
C LEU A 259 -4.83 -15.74 9.44
N TYR A 260 -4.41 -16.86 10.03
CA TYR A 260 -5.33 -17.85 10.61
C TYR A 260 -5.29 -17.90 12.15
N GLY A 261 -4.26 -17.37 12.76
CA GLY A 261 -3.97 -17.56 14.18
C GLY A 261 -3.36 -18.94 14.48
N ILE A 262 -2.84 -19.10 15.68
CA ILE A 262 -2.36 -20.41 16.17
C ILE A 262 -3.61 -21.24 16.49
N GLY A 263 -3.86 -22.29 15.68
CA GLY A 263 -4.83 -23.34 16.04
C GLY A 263 -6.16 -23.37 15.31
N SER A 264 -6.36 -22.66 14.18
CA SER A 264 -7.54 -22.90 13.34
C SER A 264 -7.37 -24.16 12.49
N GLN A 265 -7.49 -25.34 13.09
CA GLN A 265 -7.81 -26.55 12.33
C GLN A 265 -9.28 -26.47 11.97
N SER A 266 -9.59 -26.42 10.69
CA SER A 266 -10.93 -26.70 10.17
C SER A 266 -11.25 -28.17 10.52
N LYS A 267 -12.12 -28.41 11.48
CA LYS A 267 -12.68 -29.76 11.68
C LYS A 267 -13.75 -29.95 10.61
N VAL A 268 -13.40 -30.69 9.58
CA VAL A 268 -14.37 -31.29 8.69
C VAL A 268 -14.91 -32.54 9.40
N SER A 269 -16.24 -32.67 9.51
CA SER A 269 -16.83 -33.91 10.03
C SER A 269 -16.54 -35.07 9.10
N ALA A 270 -16.53 -36.30 9.63
CA ALA A 270 -16.32 -37.53 8.86
C ALA A 270 -17.33 -37.75 7.69
N GLU A 271 -18.36 -36.91 7.61
CA GLU A 271 -19.45 -36.99 6.62
C GLU A 271 -19.47 -35.82 5.62
N GLY A 272 -18.40 -35.00 5.56
CA GLY A 272 -18.25 -33.92 4.57
C GLY A 272 -19.22 -32.73 4.71
N LYS A 273 -19.99 -32.63 5.79
CA LYS A 273 -20.85 -31.48 6.10
C LYS A 273 -20.11 -30.47 6.99
N GLU A 274 -20.00 -29.23 6.51
CA GLU A 274 -19.52 -28.12 7.33
C GLU A 274 -20.42 -27.92 8.54
N LEU A 275 -19.87 -28.19 9.71
CA LEU A 275 -20.50 -27.81 10.98
C LEU A 275 -20.43 -26.28 11.11
N ARG A 276 -21.61 -25.63 11.30
CA ARG A 276 -21.68 -24.24 11.78
C ARG A 276 -20.66 -24.07 12.88
N ARG A 277 -19.78 -23.05 12.77
CA ARG A 277 -18.77 -22.73 13.77
C ARG A 277 -19.40 -22.57 15.15
N VAL A 278 -19.41 -23.62 15.92
CA VAL A 278 -19.51 -23.54 17.36
C VAL A 278 -18.12 -23.16 17.84
N ILE A 279 -17.98 -21.99 18.46
CA ILE A 279 -16.73 -21.58 19.10
C ILE A 279 -16.42 -22.66 20.17
N PRO A 280 -15.27 -23.37 20.05
CA PRO A 280 -14.95 -24.40 21.04
C PRO A 280 -14.91 -23.79 22.44
N GLY A 281 -15.47 -24.48 23.47
CA GLY A 281 -15.50 -23.99 24.84
C GLY A 281 -14.11 -23.59 25.37
N ALA A 282 -13.05 -24.26 24.93
CA ALA A 282 -11.66 -23.88 25.20
C ALA A 282 -11.29 -22.50 24.63
N GLN A 283 -11.84 -22.11 23.51
CA GLN A 283 -11.62 -20.80 22.91
C GLN A 283 -12.39 -19.70 23.64
N VAL A 284 -13.60 -20.01 24.09
CA VAL A 284 -14.39 -19.13 24.98
C VAL A 284 -13.68 -18.95 26.32
N ALA A 285 -13.16 -20.02 26.92
CA ALA A 285 -12.40 -19.96 28.17
C ALA A 285 -11.09 -19.16 28.01
N ALA A 286 -10.39 -19.29 26.88
CA ALA A 286 -9.18 -18.51 26.58
C ALA A 286 -9.46 -17.00 26.36
N VAL A 287 -10.61 -16.67 25.77
CA VAL A 287 -11.06 -15.27 25.59
C VAL A 287 -11.50 -14.69 26.94
N MET A 288 -12.18 -15.48 27.76
CA MET A 288 -12.60 -15.07 29.11
C MET A 288 -11.41 -14.90 30.05
N ALA A 289 -10.41 -15.78 29.97
CA ALA A 289 -9.15 -15.64 30.74
C ALA A 289 -8.30 -14.40 30.34
N LYS A 290 -8.54 -13.83 29.19
CA LYS A 290 -7.91 -12.58 28.67
C LYS A 290 -8.81 -11.36 28.79
N GLU A 291 -9.75 -11.37 29.73
CA GLU A 291 -10.72 -10.27 29.95
C GLU A 291 -11.50 -9.89 28.67
N GLY A 292 -11.74 -10.83 27.77
CA GLY A 292 -12.43 -10.61 26.51
C GLY A 292 -11.58 -9.95 25.41
N ALA A 293 -10.26 -9.80 25.61
CA ALA A 293 -9.37 -9.22 24.62
C ALA A 293 -9.05 -10.22 23.49
N LEU A 294 -9.33 -9.84 22.24
CA LEU A 294 -9.00 -10.62 21.05
C LEU A 294 -7.50 -10.56 20.74
N SER A 295 -6.92 -11.69 20.28
CA SER A 295 -5.56 -11.73 19.75
C SER A 295 -5.47 -10.97 18.42
N LEU A 296 -4.25 -10.58 18.01
CA LEU A 296 -4.04 -9.87 16.74
C LEU A 296 -4.64 -10.60 15.52
N PRO A 297 -4.46 -11.90 15.30
CA PRO A 297 -5.08 -12.61 14.19
C PRO A 297 -6.63 -12.58 14.25
N GLU A 298 -7.23 -12.66 15.41
CA GLU A 298 -8.68 -12.55 15.58
C GLU A 298 -9.18 -11.15 15.27
N LEU A 299 -8.45 -10.10 15.71
CA LEU A 299 -8.76 -8.71 15.41
C LEU A 299 -8.72 -8.41 13.93
N LEU A 300 -7.73 -8.95 13.19
CA LEU A 300 -7.57 -8.73 11.76
C LEU A 300 -8.74 -9.32 10.94
N ARG A 301 -9.49 -10.26 11.49
CA ARG A 301 -10.73 -10.79 10.88
C ARG A 301 -11.92 -9.85 11.02
N HIS A 302 -11.81 -8.82 11.85
CA HIS A 302 -12.83 -7.79 12.01
C HIS A 302 -12.41 -6.49 11.30
N ARG A 303 -13.39 -5.59 11.07
CA ARG A 303 -13.10 -4.28 10.50
C ARG A 303 -12.34 -3.42 11.49
N VAL A 304 -11.08 -3.18 11.23
CA VAL A 304 -10.20 -2.33 12.04
C VAL A 304 -10.18 -0.91 11.48
N ARG A 305 -10.89 0.01 12.15
CA ARG A 305 -10.95 1.42 11.70
C ARG A 305 -9.60 2.13 11.79
N TYR A 306 -8.71 1.70 12.66
CA TYR A 306 -7.37 2.28 12.79
C TYR A 306 -6.57 2.17 11.49
N PHE A 307 -6.75 1.09 10.73
CA PHE A 307 -6.06 0.86 9.47
C PHE A 307 -6.67 1.63 8.29
N THR A 308 -7.92 2.07 8.38
CA THR A 308 -8.61 2.79 7.30
C THR A 308 -8.79 4.28 7.54
N ASP A 309 -8.84 4.70 8.81
CA ASP A 309 -9.10 6.08 9.23
C ASP A 309 -7.92 6.69 10.02
N GLY A 310 -6.84 5.93 10.23
CA GLY A 310 -5.59 6.38 10.82
C GLY A 310 -4.77 7.24 9.86
N ALA A 311 -3.82 7.97 10.42
CA ALA A 311 -2.82 8.72 9.66
C ALA A 311 -1.44 8.08 9.74
N VAL A 312 -1.06 7.57 10.93
CA VAL A 312 0.20 6.86 11.20
C VAL A 312 -0.11 5.65 12.06
N LEU A 313 0.59 4.56 11.82
CA LEU A 313 0.58 3.33 12.60
C LEU A 313 2.02 2.90 12.88
N GLY A 314 2.30 2.52 14.10
CA GLY A 314 3.64 2.07 14.50
C GLY A 314 3.81 1.95 16.01
N SER A 315 5.06 1.85 16.45
CA SER A 315 5.46 1.93 17.84
C SER A 315 5.06 3.28 18.45
N ARG A 316 5.05 3.34 19.76
CA ARG A 316 4.74 4.60 20.48
C ARG A 316 5.72 5.71 20.09
N GLY A 317 7.02 5.40 20.07
CA GLY A 317 8.08 6.36 19.73
C GLY A 317 7.87 6.95 18.33
N TYR A 318 7.73 6.10 17.33
CA TYR A 318 7.50 6.50 15.95
C TYR A 318 6.24 7.37 15.78
N VAL A 319 5.13 6.97 16.40
CA VAL A 319 3.87 7.73 16.31
C VAL A 319 3.97 9.09 17.00
N ASP A 320 4.68 9.19 18.14
CA ASP A 320 4.89 10.46 18.83
C ASP A 320 5.88 11.37 18.07
N GLU A 321 6.91 10.83 17.45
CA GLU A 321 7.81 11.56 16.54
C GLU A 321 7.04 12.17 15.37
N MET A 322 6.23 11.34 14.69
CA MET A 322 5.39 11.79 13.60
C MET A 322 4.37 12.86 14.04
N PHE A 323 3.85 12.77 15.26
CA PHE A 323 3.00 13.80 15.83
C PHE A 323 3.75 15.12 16.04
N GLN A 324 4.95 15.09 16.61
CA GLN A 324 5.75 16.29 16.86
C GLN A 324 6.11 16.98 15.55
N ALA A 325 6.60 16.22 14.58
CA ALA A 325 6.94 16.77 13.28
C ALA A 325 5.73 17.42 12.56
N LYS A 326 4.49 17.10 12.93
CA LYS A 326 3.24 17.71 12.37
C LYS A 326 2.35 18.32 13.45
N ARG A 327 2.94 18.79 14.50
CA ARG A 327 2.22 19.39 15.62
C ARG A 327 1.15 20.40 15.19
N GLY A 328 1.43 21.20 14.14
CA GLY A 328 0.52 22.21 13.61
C GLY A 328 -0.82 21.72 13.08
N PHE A 329 -0.94 20.42 12.74
CA PHE A 329 -2.20 19.82 12.28
C PHE A 329 -3.11 19.34 13.42
N PHE A 330 -2.69 19.51 14.66
CA PHE A 330 -3.44 19.07 15.83
C PHE A 330 -3.81 20.26 16.74
N GLY A 331 -4.90 20.08 17.50
CA GLY A 331 -5.34 21.08 18.47
C GLY A 331 -4.28 21.36 19.53
N GLU A 332 -4.20 22.59 20.01
CA GLU A 332 -3.18 23.07 20.98
C GLU A 332 -3.16 22.25 22.28
N LYS A 333 -4.34 21.78 22.72
CA LYS A 333 -4.48 20.98 23.95
C LYS A 333 -3.94 19.55 23.82
N ARG A 334 -3.70 19.05 22.60
CA ARG A 334 -3.20 17.69 22.39
C ARG A 334 -1.70 17.64 22.64
N ARG A 335 -1.25 16.85 23.63
CA ARG A 335 0.15 16.74 24.05
C ARG A 335 0.90 15.54 23.50
N SER A 336 0.18 14.48 23.09
CA SER A 336 0.80 13.25 22.55
C SER A 336 0.10 12.79 21.27
N GLY A 337 0.85 12.13 20.40
CA GLY A 337 0.37 11.52 19.16
C GLY A 337 -0.18 10.13 19.36
N ALA A 338 0.59 9.31 20.05
CA ALA A 338 0.33 7.90 20.23
C ALA A 338 -0.92 7.64 21.07
N ARG A 339 -1.85 6.89 20.50
CA ARG A 339 -3.03 6.39 21.21
C ARG A 339 -3.09 4.89 21.09
N LYS A 340 -3.25 4.20 22.24
CA LYS A 340 -3.50 2.77 22.25
C LYS A 340 -4.77 2.46 21.45
N MET A 341 -4.71 1.45 20.65
CA MET A 341 -5.87 0.92 19.94
C MET A 341 -6.73 0.12 20.93
N ARG A 342 -8.06 0.31 20.85
CA ARG A 342 -9.02 -0.35 21.74
C ARG A 342 -9.54 -1.65 21.11
N GLY A 343 -10.07 -2.53 21.92
CA GLY A 343 -10.83 -3.71 21.47
C GLY A 343 -10.00 -4.97 21.29
N GLY A 344 -8.74 -5.01 21.76
CA GLY A 344 -7.95 -6.23 21.72
C GLY A 344 -6.49 -6.05 22.10
N GLN A 345 -5.73 -7.12 21.97
CA GLN A 345 -4.28 -7.16 22.17
C GLN A 345 -3.62 -6.73 20.85
N TRP A 346 -3.18 -5.47 20.80
CA TRP A 346 -2.52 -4.87 19.63
C TRP A 346 -1.00 -4.94 19.73
N GLU A 347 -0.50 -5.76 20.66
CA GLU A 347 0.92 -5.78 20.98
C GLU A 347 1.41 -4.37 21.31
N GLU A 348 2.44 -3.88 20.64
CA GLU A 348 2.96 -2.51 20.82
C GLU A 348 2.50 -1.53 19.74
N LEU A 349 1.39 -1.82 19.04
CA LEU A 349 0.88 -0.96 17.99
C LEU A 349 0.08 0.22 18.55
N PHE A 350 0.46 1.41 18.08
CA PHE A 350 -0.22 2.69 18.35
C PHE A 350 -0.67 3.33 17.04
N CYS A 351 -1.67 4.19 17.13
CA CYS A 351 -2.20 4.88 15.95
C CYS A 351 -2.36 6.38 16.20
N LEU A 352 -1.95 7.18 15.23
CA LEU A 352 -2.23 8.61 15.16
C LEU A 352 -3.52 8.84 14.37
N ARG A 353 -4.48 9.52 14.96
CA ARG A 353 -5.78 9.85 14.36
C ARG A 353 -6.13 11.30 14.61
N ASP A 354 -7.26 11.72 14.06
CA ASP A 354 -7.90 13.02 14.33
C ASP A 354 -7.07 14.22 13.87
N LEU A 355 -6.49 14.14 12.66
CA LEU A 355 -5.89 15.28 11.99
C LEU A 355 -6.95 16.38 11.80
N GLN A 356 -6.71 17.58 12.33
CA GLN A 356 -7.54 18.73 12.05
C GLN A 356 -7.31 19.18 10.61
N GLN A 357 -8.34 18.98 9.79
CA GLN A 357 -8.26 19.23 8.35
C GLN A 357 -8.35 20.72 7.96
N ASN A 358 -8.56 21.63 8.91
CA ASN A 358 -8.94 23.02 8.66
C ASN A 358 -7.88 24.08 9.06
N LYS A 359 -6.71 23.72 9.59
CA LYS A 359 -5.65 24.73 9.77
C LYS A 359 -5.01 25.02 8.41
N LYS A 360 -5.19 26.24 7.91
CA LYS A 360 -4.37 26.81 6.83
C LYS A 360 -2.91 26.75 7.32
N LEU A 361 -2.03 26.18 6.50
CA LEU A 361 -0.60 26.29 6.71
C LEU A 361 -0.26 27.80 6.74
N PRO A 362 0.57 28.29 7.65
CA PRO A 362 1.19 29.59 7.48
C PRO A 362 1.91 29.54 6.13
N ASN A 363 1.72 30.57 5.32
CA ASN A 363 2.43 30.74 4.06
C ASN A 363 3.93 30.65 4.33
N LEU A 364 4.58 29.63 3.78
CA LEU A 364 6.03 29.54 3.60
C LEU A 364 6.36 30.04 2.22
#